data_34a5e0682809904247835412bbf6003e
#
_entry.id   34a5e0682809904247835412bbf6003e
#
_cell.length_a   1.000
_cell.length_b   1.000
_cell.length_c   1.000
_cell.angle_alpha   90.00
_cell.angle_beta   90.00
_cell.angle_gamma   90.00
#
_symmetry.space_group_name_H-M   'P 1'
#
loop_
_entity.id
_entity.type
_entity.pdbx_description
1 polymer ?
#
loop_
_entity_poly.entity_id
_entity_poly.type
_entity_poly.pdbx_seq_one_letter_code
_entity_poly.pdbx_strand_id
1 'polypeptide(L)'
;MSDIVELGRRLKRSLDGYITYRKAAAILILVLVFFLYLGPGLVSWLLGSHRAPHLAPPHQCVADRVARAQAVVEAGNGHTGDTALSYVGNGYIGLEVSPSSLINIKSKRTLSIPVSYKPLVEVSFDTVRGDGDVEEAEETVTDYVSGVATTYKCLSAGGGDPVTVTSTVYAHRTLPGALVQDIKIYNPTARTVQLAVERRGIAGWDSAVSTTKVVESGEGGAKHAAVTGTVEAGGGRSVVVAIVSKKLPGSVEVRSRSSYSLHLVTGVAYSEQLDRGQMEDSLRGDMEKEAIATVKAATALSWQHMVTNHSAVWRKLWTSGFGISYSYAENAINGDRINATIYYVLSHSPTLLDSAHTSASARAELSGYLSYTEGCYSGIRTLQARNLWTPLTSLNGVDTVVSYWLLNLEKNGCHNLVKAGADGVMQAMVLSLPGLKFSNHHLELNVHPRELHRDLTVRRVNYGNETHINISVHVMEDNKAAMFLSLDKRDRDYYACDAGCLDPPVKLGPDPSQFPVKLTEPVTAILYVTADHEHMNDLKHTIHVVEVRT
;
A
#
# COMPACT_ATOMS: atom_id res chain seq x y z
N MET A 1 -3.24 50.19 -44.96
CA MET A 1 -2.03 50.36 -44.10
C MET A 1 -1.78 51.82 -43.69
N SER A 2 -2.36 52.83 -44.37
CA SER A 2 -2.24 54.25 -44.00
C SER A 2 -3.04 54.62 -42.74
N ASP A 3 -4.23 54.04 -42.54
CA ASP A 3 -5.14 54.42 -41.44
C ASP A 3 -4.68 53.99 -40.07
N ILE A 4 -3.95 52.89 -39.98
CA ILE A 4 -3.39 52.38 -38.69
C ILE A 4 -2.24 53.29 -38.23
N VAL A 5 -1.44 53.80 -39.14
CA VAL A 5 -0.31 54.72 -38.84
C VAL A 5 -0.83 56.07 -38.38
N GLU A 6 -1.95 56.56 -38.97
CA GLU A 6 -2.56 57.83 -38.59
C GLU A 6 -3.30 57.78 -37.26
N LEU A 7 -3.96 56.66 -36.97
CA LEU A 7 -4.54 56.36 -35.64
C LEU A 7 -3.46 56.31 -34.55
N GLY A 8 -2.32 55.65 -34.83
CA GLY A 8 -1.16 55.61 -33.92
C GLY A 8 -0.57 56.99 -33.61
N ARG A 9 -0.53 57.94 -34.64
CA ARG A 9 -0.06 59.32 -34.43
C ARG A 9 -1.04 60.17 -33.64
N ARG A 10 -2.34 59.96 -33.77
CA ARG A 10 -3.37 60.66 -32.97
C ARG A 10 -3.36 60.18 -31.52
N LEU A 11 -3.20 58.84 -31.26
CA LEU A 11 -3.07 58.31 -29.93
C LEU A 11 -1.81 58.82 -29.22
N LYS A 12 -0.67 58.92 -29.96
CA LYS A 12 0.58 59.41 -29.39
C LYS A 12 0.48 60.87 -28.95
N ARG A 13 -0.17 61.79 -29.75
CA ARG A 13 -0.37 63.18 -29.37
C ARG A 13 -1.35 63.37 -28.21
N SER A 14 -2.31 62.46 -28.03
CA SER A 14 -3.25 62.52 -26.92
C SER A 14 -2.62 62.03 -25.63
N LEU A 15 -1.64 61.11 -25.68
CA LEU A 15 -0.94 60.55 -24.53
C LEU A 15 0.22 61.45 -24.02
N ASP A 16 0.92 62.17 -24.91
CA ASP A 16 2.07 63.00 -24.53
C ASP A 16 1.70 64.21 -23.64
N GLY A 17 0.41 64.58 -23.53
CA GLY A 17 -0.07 65.68 -22.69
C GLY A 17 -0.48 65.24 -21.26
N TYR A 18 -0.72 63.95 -21.00
CA TYR A 18 -1.31 63.48 -19.73
C TYR A 18 -0.43 62.55 -18.92
N ILE A 19 0.62 61.97 -19.48
CA ILE A 19 1.42 60.96 -18.80
C ILE A 19 2.89 61.38 -18.78
N THR A 20 3.37 61.83 -17.62
CA THR A 20 4.81 62.02 -17.39
C THR A 20 5.52 60.64 -17.46
N TYR A 21 6.77 60.62 -17.93
CA TYR A 21 7.58 59.42 -18.14
C TYR A 21 7.57 58.48 -16.94
N ARG A 22 7.48 59.03 -15.72
CA ARG A 22 7.34 58.28 -14.46
C ARG A 22 6.00 57.55 -14.32
N LYS A 23 4.89 58.15 -14.80
CA LYS A 23 3.57 57.51 -14.76
C LYS A 23 3.46 56.41 -15.81
N ALA A 24 4.06 56.60 -16.99
CA ALA A 24 4.13 55.58 -18.02
C ALA A 24 4.94 54.36 -17.58
N ALA A 25 6.07 54.57 -16.92
CA ALA A 25 6.88 53.51 -16.34
C ALA A 25 6.13 52.77 -15.21
N ALA A 26 5.41 53.49 -14.33
CA ALA A 26 4.60 52.89 -13.29
C ALA A 26 3.44 52.05 -13.83
N ILE A 27 2.77 52.52 -14.89
CA ILE A 27 1.71 51.76 -15.58
C ILE A 27 2.29 50.52 -16.26
N LEU A 28 3.46 50.63 -16.89
CA LEU A 28 4.14 49.48 -17.51
C LEU A 28 4.53 48.42 -16.47
N ILE A 29 5.06 48.86 -15.34
CA ILE A 29 5.39 47.95 -14.22
C ILE A 29 4.13 47.31 -13.66
N LEU A 30 3.04 48.05 -13.48
CA LEU A 30 1.76 47.53 -13.02
C LEU A 30 1.17 46.50 -14.01
N VAL A 31 1.25 46.75 -15.30
CA VAL A 31 0.84 45.82 -16.34
C VAL A 31 1.73 44.58 -16.35
N LEU A 32 3.03 44.76 -16.17
CA LEU A 32 3.98 43.63 -16.11
C LEU A 32 3.75 42.76 -14.86
N VAL A 33 3.51 43.37 -13.69
CA VAL A 33 3.15 42.68 -12.46
C VAL A 33 1.79 41.99 -12.62
N PHE A 34 0.82 42.64 -13.23
CA PHE A 34 -0.49 42.06 -13.54
C PHE A 34 -0.35 40.83 -14.45
N PHE A 35 0.47 40.90 -15.52
CA PHE A 35 0.76 39.76 -16.39
C PHE A 35 1.58 38.66 -15.72
N LEU A 36 2.49 38.98 -14.80
CA LEU A 36 3.27 37.98 -14.07
C LEU A 36 2.47 37.30 -12.96
N TYR A 37 1.55 38.02 -12.31
CA TYR A 37 0.78 37.49 -11.19
C TYR A 37 -0.57 36.87 -11.58
N LEU A 38 -1.28 37.49 -12.54
CA LEU A 38 -2.59 37.05 -13.02
C LEU A 38 -2.54 36.46 -14.43
N GLY A 39 -1.47 36.75 -15.18
CA GLY A 39 -1.28 36.31 -16.57
C GLY A 39 -1.28 34.79 -16.74
N PRO A 40 -0.58 33.99 -15.91
CA PRO A 40 -0.63 32.55 -16.04
C PRO A 40 -2.04 31.96 -15.84
N GLY A 41 -2.82 32.53 -14.91
CA GLY A 41 -4.22 32.15 -14.67
C GLY A 41 -5.18 32.62 -15.76
N LEU A 42 -5.03 33.86 -16.26
CA LEU A 42 -5.87 34.43 -17.30
C LEU A 42 -5.52 33.91 -18.69
N VAL A 43 -4.24 33.68 -18.97
CA VAL A 43 -3.78 33.04 -20.22
C VAL A 43 -4.18 31.58 -20.25
N SER A 44 -4.10 30.85 -19.13
CA SER A 44 -4.65 29.49 -19.03
C SER A 44 -6.17 29.47 -19.13
N TRP A 45 -6.89 30.49 -18.65
CA TRP A 45 -8.33 30.64 -18.83
C TRP A 45 -8.73 31.08 -20.25
N LEU A 46 -8.00 31.98 -20.89
CA LEU A 46 -8.26 32.44 -22.25
C LEU A 46 -7.72 31.52 -23.36
N LEU A 47 -6.59 30.86 -23.13
CA LEU A 47 -6.02 29.81 -23.98
C LEU A 47 -6.40 28.41 -23.52
N GLY A 48 -6.95 28.24 -22.33
CA GLY A 48 -7.45 27.00 -21.71
C GLY A 48 -8.73 26.46 -22.33
N SER A 49 -9.15 27.00 -23.48
CA SER A 49 -9.93 26.21 -24.43
C SER A 49 -9.05 25.30 -25.30
N HIS A 50 -7.92 24.78 -24.80
CA HIS A 50 -7.57 23.43 -25.16
C HIS A 50 -8.66 22.57 -24.57
N ARG A 51 -9.72 22.32 -25.33
CA ARG A 51 -10.56 21.14 -25.19
C ARG A 51 -9.55 20.01 -25.11
N ALA A 52 -9.33 19.50 -23.86
CA ALA A 52 -8.79 18.17 -23.73
C ALA A 52 -9.52 17.32 -24.77
N PRO A 53 -8.84 16.49 -25.57
CA PRO A 53 -9.51 15.65 -26.54
C PRO A 53 -10.72 15.08 -25.81
N HIS A 54 -11.95 15.30 -26.35
CA HIS A 54 -13.17 14.81 -25.71
C HIS A 54 -13.01 13.30 -25.61
N LEU A 55 -12.59 12.83 -24.43
CA LEU A 55 -12.57 11.40 -24.14
C LEU A 55 -13.99 10.90 -24.37
N ALA A 56 -14.12 9.72 -24.96
CA ALA A 56 -15.41 9.04 -25.04
C ALA A 56 -16.06 9.00 -23.63
N PRO A 57 -17.41 9.10 -23.53
CA PRO A 57 -18.10 9.19 -22.23
C PRO A 57 -17.66 8.18 -21.18
N PRO A 58 -17.37 6.89 -21.49
CA PRO A 58 -16.87 5.93 -20.51
C PRO A 58 -15.49 6.30 -19.97
N HIS A 59 -14.57 6.75 -20.80
CA HIS A 59 -13.21 7.14 -20.38
C HIS A 59 -13.22 8.37 -19.46
N GLN A 60 -14.03 9.39 -19.77
CA GLN A 60 -14.19 10.55 -18.91
C GLN A 60 -14.81 10.15 -17.54
N CYS A 61 -15.82 9.28 -17.56
CA CYS A 61 -16.46 8.76 -16.36
C CYS A 61 -15.46 8.03 -15.44
N VAL A 62 -14.57 7.20 -15.99
CA VAL A 62 -13.52 6.50 -15.24
C VAL A 62 -12.50 7.49 -14.69
N ALA A 63 -11.98 8.40 -15.53
CA ALA A 63 -10.98 9.39 -15.13
C ALA A 63 -11.48 10.26 -13.95
N ASP A 64 -12.74 10.72 -13.98
CA ASP A 64 -13.34 11.52 -12.91
C ASP A 64 -13.49 10.73 -11.59
N ARG A 65 -13.70 9.41 -11.67
CA ARG A 65 -13.84 8.55 -10.49
C ARG A 65 -12.50 8.21 -9.88
N VAL A 66 -11.53 7.90 -10.72
CA VAL A 66 -10.15 7.61 -10.32
C VAL A 66 -9.53 8.83 -9.66
N ALA A 67 -9.63 10.02 -10.27
CA ALA A 67 -9.13 11.26 -9.69
C ALA A 67 -9.73 11.55 -8.30
N ARG A 68 -11.04 11.32 -8.13
CA ARG A 68 -11.69 11.45 -6.81
C ARG A 68 -11.20 10.41 -5.81
N ALA A 69 -11.01 9.18 -6.24
CA ALA A 69 -10.50 8.11 -5.37
C ALA A 69 -9.07 8.39 -4.92
N GLN A 70 -8.19 8.77 -5.84
CA GLN A 70 -6.81 9.16 -5.54
C GLN A 70 -6.75 10.34 -4.57
N ALA A 71 -7.54 11.39 -4.81
CA ALA A 71 -7.60 12.54 -3.90
C ALA A 71 -8.07 12.16 -2.48
N VAL A 72 -8.99 11.20 -2.33
CA VAL A 72 -9.42 10.71 -1.01
C VAL A 72 -8.31 9.93 -0.32
N VAL A 73 -7.59 9.07 -1.04
CA VAL A 73 -6.46 8.32 -0.50
C VAL A 73 -5.33 9.26 -0.07
N GLU A 74 -4.97 10.23 -0.90
CA GLU A 74 -3.95 11.24 -0.61
C GLU A 74 -4.32 12.11 0.60
N ALA A 75 -5.57 12.56 0.69
CA ALA A 75 -6.07 13.34 1.84
C ALA A 75 -6.01 12.53 3.15
N GLY A 76 -6.10 11.21 3.08
CA GLY A 76 -5.92 10.30 4.21
C GLY A 76 -4.48 9.90 4.50
N ASN A 77 -3.48 10.60 3.94
CA ASN A 77 -2.06 10.22 3.94
C ASN A 77 -1.81 8.80 3.38
N GLY A 78 -2.71 8.33 2.53
CA GLY A 78 -2.55 7.10 1.77
C GLY A 78 -1.67 7.30 0.55
N HIS A 79 -1.23 6.18 -0.03
CA HIS A 79 -0.44 6.16 -1.24
C HIS A 79 -1.11 5.25 -2.27
N THR A 80 -1.25 5.76 -3.48
CA THR A 80 -1.70 5.00 -4.65
C THR A 80 -0.50 4.63 -5.51
N GLY A 81 -0.54 3.48 -6.15
CA GLY A 81 0.52 3.03 -7.04
C GLY A 81 0.08 3.13 -8.50
N ASP A 82 0.34 4.24 -9.16
CA ASP A 82 -0.03 4.43 -10.57
C ASP A 82 0.81 3.57 -11.53
N THR A 83 2.00 3.14 -11.10
CA THR A 83 2.94 2.35 -11.94
C THR A 83 3.16 0.93 -11.44
N ALA A 84 2.55 0.55 -10.33
CA ALA A 84 2.69 -0.77 -9.74
C ALA A 84 1.51 -1.67 -10.10
N LEU A 85 1.72 -2.99 -10.06
CA LEU A 85 0.66 -3.98 -10.30
C LEU A 85 -0.47 -3.82 -9.29
N SER A 86 -1.73 -3.74 -9.74
CA SER A 86 -2.87 -3.78 -8.82
C SER A 86 -2.98 -5.16 -8.18
N TYR A 87 -2.69 -5.27 -6.89
CA TYR A 87 -2.55 -6.53 -6.19
C TYR A 87 -3.17 -6.48 -4.80
N VAL A 88 -3.77 -7.57 -4.35
CA VAL A 88 -4.21 -7.75 -2.97
C VAL A 88 -3.69 -9.07 -2.41
N GLY A 89 -3.32 -9.06 -1.13
CA GLY A 89 -2.82 -10.26 -0.44
C GLY A 89 -2.83 -10.11 1.08
N ASN A 90 -2.79 -11.26 1.77
CA ASN A 90 -2.84 -11.30 3.23
C ASN A 90 -1.81 -12.26 3.85
N GLY A 91 -0.85 -12.75 3.05
CA GLY A 91 0.14 -13.73 3.47
C GLY A 91 -0.34 -15.18 3.42
N TYR A 92 -1.62 -15.43 3.11
CA TYR A 92 -2.22 -16.74 2.90
C TYR A 92 -2.66 -16.91 1.44
N ILE A 93 -3.44 -15.97 0.92
CA ILE A 93 -3.83 -15.88 -0.48
C ILE A 93 -3.50 -14.50 -1.04
N GLY A 94 -3.33 -14.42 -2.35
CA GLY A 94 -3.18 -13.15 -3.06
C GLY A 94 -3.48 -13.30 -4.54
N LEU A 95 -3.73 -12.17 -5.19
CA LEU A 95 -3.95 -12.11 -6.64
C LEU A 95 -3.75 -10.70 -7.18
N GLU A 96 -3.42 -10.62 -8.44
CA GLU A 96 -3.57 -9.41 -9.25
C GLU A 96 -5.05 -9.10 -9.45
N VAL A 97 -5.46 -7.85 -9.35
CA VAL A 97 -6.86 -7.47 -9.46
C VAL A 97 -7.24 -7.27 -10.93
N SER A 98 -7.50 -8.39 -11.59
CA SER A 98 -7.99 -8.47 -12.95
C SER A 98 -8.91 -9.69 -13.09
N PRO A 99 -9.99 -9.63 -13.89
CA PRO A 99 -10.90 -10.77 -14.12
C PRO A 99 -10.20 -12.01 -14.69
N SER A 100 -9.05 -11.84 -15.32
CA SER A 100 -8.24 -12.92 -15.89
C SER A 100 -7.27 -13.57 -14.91
N SER A 101 -7.06 -12.97 -13.74
CA SER A 101 -6.03 -13.38 -12.79
C SER A 101 -6.41 -14.63 -11.99
N LEU A 102 -5.39 -15.41 -11.66
CA LEU A 102 -5.49 -16.62 -10.84
C LEU A 102 -5.28 -16.26 -9.35
N ILE A 103 -5.87 -17.06 -8.46
CA ILE A 103 -5.51 -17.03 -7.05
C ILE A 103 -4.11 -17.62 -6.90
N ASN A 104 -3.27 -16.95 -6.11
CA ASN A 104 -1.97 -17.48 -5.69
C ASN A 104 -2.00 -17.83 -4.21
N ILE A 105 -1.43 -18.98 -3.86
CA ILE A 105 -1.31 -19.48 -2.48
C ILE A 105 0.15 -19.48 -2.04
N LYS A 106 0.39 -19.67 -0.75
CA LYS A 106 1.70 -19.54 -0.12
C LYS A 106 2.69 -20.60 -0.59
N SER A 107 3.87 -20.16 -1.02
CA SER A 107 5.05 -20.97 -1.24
C SER A 107 6.23 -20.35 -0.51
N LYS A 108 6.67 -20.96 0.58
CA LYS A 108 7.78 -20.43 1.40
C LYS A 108 7.54 -18.97 1.83
N ARG A 109 8.17 -18.01 1.15
CA ARG A 109 8.11 -16.58 1.48
C ARG A 109 7.04 -15.82 0.71
N THR A 110 6.66 -16.28 -0.47
CA THR A 110 5.78 -15.54 -1.40
C THR A 110 4.45 -16.25 -1.65
N LEU A 111 3.50 -15.56 -2.25
CA LEU A 111 2.23 -16.10 -2.72
C LEU A 111 2.38 -16.43 -4.22
N SER A 112 3.18 -17.47 -4.51
CA SER A 112 3.67 -17.77 -5.86
C SER A 112 3.23 -19.12 -6.43
N ILE A 113 2.39 -19.89 -5.74
CA ILE A 113 1.78 -21.09 -6.34
C ILE A 113 0.45 -20.69 -6.95
N PRO A 114 0.33 -20.64 -8.30
CA PRO A 114 -0.93 -20.31 -8.95
C PRO A 114 -1.91 -21.47 -8.86
N VAL A 115 -3.14 -21.16 -8.48
CA VAL A 115 -4.27 -22.10 -8.55
C VAL A 115 -5.06 -21.77 -9.80
N SER A 116 -5.29 -22.75 -10.68
CA SER A 116 -5.97 -22.55 -11.97
C SER A 116 -7.47 -22.24 -11.79
N TYR A 117 -7.77 -21.21 -11.01
CA TYR A 117 -9.11 -20.71 -10.71
C TYR A 117 -9.14 -19.18 -10.74
N LYS A 118 -10.05 -18.61 -11.53
CA LYS A 118 -10.27 -17.18 -11.68
C LYS A 118 -11.45 -16.75 -10.81
N PRO A 119 -11.21 -16.14 -9.63
CA PRO A 119 -12.26 -15.93 -8.62
C PRO A 119 -13.12 -14.70 -8.89
N LEU A 120 -12.56 -13.68 -9.57
CA LEU A 120 -13.20 -12.39 -9.69
C LEU A 120 -14.37 -12.44 -10.66
N VAL A 121 -15.42 -11.71 -10.29
CA VAL A 121 -16.65 -11.55 -11.05
C VAL A 121 -16.54 -10.31 -11.91
N GLU A 122 -16.84 -10.46 -13.17
CA GLU A 122 -16.92 -9.41 -14.17
C GLU A 122 -18.37 -9.01 -14.43
N VAL A 123 -18.60 -7.72 -14.67
CA VAL A 123 -19.90 -7.17 -15.07
C VAL A 123 -19.74 -6.52 -16.44
N SER A 124 -20.59 -6.89 -17.38
CA SER A 124 -20.62 -6.36 -18.74
C SER A 124 -22.06 -6.19 -19.23
N PHE A 125 -22.27 -5.49 -20.35
CA PHE A 125 -23.58 -5.53 -20.99
C PHE A 125 -23.87 -6.93 -21.54
N ASP A 126 -25.13 -7.33 -21.47
CA ASP A 126 -25.59 -8.56 -22.09
C ASP A 126 -25.71 -8.34 -23.62
N THR A 127 -24.66 -8.74 -24.35
CA THR A 127 -24.53 -8.56 -25.81
C THR A 127 -25.53 -9.38 -26.62
N VAL A 128 -26.25 -10.32 -26.00
CA VAL A 128 -27.22 -11.22 -26.70
C VAL A 128 -28.44 -10.44 -27.23
N ARG A 129 -28.68 -9.20 -26.76
CA ARG A 129 -29.87 -8.42 -27.13
C ARG A 129 -29.62 -7.23 -28.07
N GLY A 130 -28.44 -7.11 -28.69
CA GLY A 130 -28.27 -6.26 -29.88
C GLY A 130 -28.39 -4.76 -29.67
N ASP A 131 -28.08 -4.24 -28.49
CA ASP A 131 -27.98 -2.80 -28.26
C ASP A 131 -26.60 -2.29 -28.72
N GLY A 132 -26.53 -1.76 -29.93
CA GLY A 132 -25.48 -0.89 -30.47
C GLY A 132 -24.02 -1.11 -30.03
N ASP A 133 -23.11 -0.30 -30.53
CA ASP A 133 -21.72 -0.31 -30.09
C ASP A 133 -21.63 -0.05 -28.59
N VAL A 134 -21.14 -1.05 -27.84
CA VAL A 134 -20.87 -0.94 -26.40
C VAL A 134 -19.45 -0.40 -26.24
N GLU A 135 -19.32 0.75 -25.61
CA GLU A 135 -18.05 1.29 -25.21
C GLU A 135 -17.85 1.07 -23.72
N GLU A 136 -16.66 0.63 -23.33
CA GLU A 136 -16.29 0.45 -21.92
C GLU A 136 -14.90 1.00 -21.63
N ALA A 137 -14.73 1.45 -20.40
CA ALA A 137 -13.44 1.84 -19.85
C ALA A 137 -13.36 1.37 -18.40
N GLU A 138 -12.17 0.97 -17.97
CA GLU A 138 -11.94 0.58 -16.57
C GLU A 138 -10.52 0.96 -16.11
N GLU A 139 -10.39 1.24 -14.82
CA GLU A 139 -9.11 1.50 -14.17
C GLU A 139 -9.20 1.07 -12.70
N THR A 140 -8.08 0.58 -12.15
CA THR A 140 -8.01 0.08 -10.78
C THR A 140 -7.09 0.95 -9.93
N VAL A 141 -7.59 1.38 -8.78
CA VAL A 141 -6.83 2.12 -7.75
C VAL A 141 -6.62 1.20 -6.55
N THR A 142 -5.37 1.04 -6.12
CA THR A 142 -5.02 0.29 -4.90
C THR A 142 -4.70 1.26 -3.77
N ASP A 143 -5.48 1.21 -2.69
CA ASP A 143 -5.21 1.94 -1.44
C ASP A 143 -4.36 1.07 -0.51
N TYR A 144 -3.09 1.43 -0.36
CA TYR A 144 -2.14 0.69 0.47
C TYR A 144 -2.45 0.78 1.97
N VAL A 145 -3.07 1.87 2.41
CA VAL A 145 -3.36 2.09 3.84
C VAL A 145 -4.56 1.28 4.31
N SER A 146 -5.54 1.08 3.45
CA SER A 146 -6.70 0.21 3.76
C SER A 146 -6.54 -1.21 3.22
N GLY A 147 -5.55 -1.46 2.34
CA GLY A 147 -5.28 -2.77 1.75
C GLY A 147 -6.35 -3.24 0.78
N VAL A 148 -7.03 -2.32 0.11
CA VAL A 148 -8.11 -2.61 -0.85
C VAL A 148 -7.75 -2.13 -2.24
N ALA A 149 -8.18 -2.86 -3.27
CA ALA A 149 -8.10 -2.42 -4.64
C ALA A 149 -9.52 -2.23 -5.21
N THR A 150 -9.76 -1.10 -5.83
CA THR A 150 -11.07 -0.74 -6.38
C THR A 150 -10.97 -0.47 -7.87
N THR A 151 -11.67 -1.27 -8.66
CA THR A 151 -11.83 -1.09 -10.09
C THR A 151 -13.07 -0.23 -10.37
N TYR A 152 -12.87 0.85 -11.08
CA TYR A 152 -13.93 1.71 -11.61
C TYR A 152 -14.15 1.38 -13.07
N LYS A 153 -15.32 0.87 -13.40
CA LYS A 153 -15.70 0.54 -14.77
C LYS A 153 -16.93 1.36 -15.16
N CYS A 154 -16.90 1.94 -16.34
CA CYS A 154 -18.00 2.69 -16.94
C CYS A 154 -18.39 2.05 -18.26
N LEU A 155 -19.68 1.76 -18.41
CA LEU A 155 -20.26 1.05 -19.55
C LEU A 155 -21.26 1.98 -20.24
N SER A 156 -21.11 2.25 -21.53
CA SER A 156 -22.04 3.04 -22.33
C SER A 156 -22.58 2.23 -23.51
N ALA A 157 -23.88 2.31 -23.74
CA ALA A 157 -24.54 1.76 -24.91
C ALA A 157 -25.30 2.88 -25.62
N GLY A 158 -24.99 3.14 -26.89
CA GLY A 158 -25.69 4.12 -27.71
C GLY A 158 -25.50 5.59 -27.29
N GLY A 159 -24.38 5.96 -26.65
CA GLY A 159 -24.00 7.37 -26.37
C GLY A 159 -24.75 8.03 -25.21
N GLY A 160 -25.43 7.29 -24.36
CA GLY A 160 -26.08 7.81 -23.14
C GLY A 160 -25.14 7.93 -21.93
N ASP A 161 -25.68 8.40 -20.80
CA ASP A 161 -24.95 8.43 -19.53
C ASP A 161 -24.43 7.02 -19.18
N PRO A 162 -23.13 6.83 -18.88
CA PRO A 162 -22.58 5.51 -18.65
C PRO A 162 -23.08 4.88 -17.34
N VAL A 163 -23.44 3.61 -17.41
CA VAL A 163 -23.65 2.77 -16.22
C VAL A 163 -22.32 2.59 -15.53
N THR A 164 -22.28 2.77 -14.22
CA THR A 164 -21.05 2.67 -13.46
C THR A 164 -21.01 1.41 -12.60
N VAL A 165 -19.90 0.70 -12.69
CA VAL A 165 -19.59 -0.48 -11.87
C VAL A 165 -18.37 -0.15 -11.02
N THR A 166 -18.51 -0.31 -9.70
CA THR A 166 -17.40 -0.17 -8.75
C THR A 166 -17.18 -1.53 -8.11
N SER A 167 -16.02 -2.13 -8.34
CA SER A 167 -15.65 -3.44 -7.78
C SER A 167 -14.49 -3.28 -6.80
N THR A 168 -14.75 -3.48 -5.51
CA THR A 168 -13.72 -3.43 -4.46
C THR A 168 -13.32 -4.84 -4.06
N VAL A 169 -12.02 -5.13 -4.11
CA VAL A 169 -11.44 -6.46 -3.85
C VAL A 169 -10.41 -6.38 -2.73
N TYR A 170 -10.43 -7.36 -1.84
CA TYR A 170 -9.40 -7.53 -0.81
C TYR A 170 -9.30 -8.98 -0.31
N ALA A 171 -8.08 -9.41 0.01
CA ALA A 171 -7.81 -10.64 0.74
C ALA A 171 -7.89 -10.32 2.25
N HIS A 172 -8.87 -10.89 2.96
CA HIS A 172 -9.22 -10.44 4.32
C HIS A 172 -8.13 -10.76 5.34
N ARG A 173 -7.72 -9.78 6.15
CA ARG A 173 -6.57 -9.92 7.05
C ARG A 173 -6.80 -10.83 8.25
N THR A 174 -8.00 -10.80 8.84
CA THR A 174 -8.33 -11.63 10.03
C THR A 174 -9.04 -12.94 9.69
N LEU A 175 -9.44 -13.12 8.43
CA LEU A 175 -9.99 -14.36 7.87
C LEU A 175 -9.13 -14.79 6.67
N PRO A 176 -7.99 -15.46 6.91
CA PRO A 176 -6.95 -15.65 5.89
C PRO A 176 -7.42 -16.32 4.59
N GLY A 177 -8.35 -17.27 4.67
CA GLY A 177 -8.92 -17.93 3.50
C GLY A 177 -10.00 -17.14 2.76
N ALA A 178 -10.37 -15.94 3.20
CA ALA A 178 -11.45 -15.17 2.61
C ALA A 178 -10.95 -14.15 1.59
N LEU A 179 -11.28 -14.36 0.31
CA LEU A 179 -11.21 -13.34 -0.73
C LEU A 179 -12.58 -12.69 -0.87
N VAL A 180 -12.62 -11.38 -0.78
CA VAL A 180 -13.85 -10.60 -0.79
C VAL A 180 -13.90 -9.72 -2.02
N GLN A 181 -15.06 -9.68 -2.69
CA GLN A 181 -15.35 -8.76 -3.79
C GLN A 181 -16.72 -8.10 -3.54
N ASP A 182 -16.73 -6.77 -3.45
CA ASP A 182 -17.94 -5.95 -3.35
C ASP A 182 -18.17 -5.21 -4.66
N ILE A 183 -19.28 -5.50 -5.33
CA ILE A 183 -19.64 -4.90 -6.61
C ILE A 183 -20.86 -4.01 -6.40
N LYS A 184 -20.73 -2.73 -6.75
CA LYS A 184 -21.81 -1.76 -6.76
C LYS A 184 -22.04 -1.26 -8.17
N ILE A 185 -23.25 -1.43 -8.66
CA ILE A 185 -23.69 -1.01 -9.99
C ILE A 185 -24.66 0.16 -9.80
N TYR A 186 -24.45 1.26 -10.52
CA TYR A 186 -25.39 2.37 -10.57
C TYR A 186 -25.80 2.65 -12.01
N ASN A 187 -27.10 2.62 -12.27
CA ASN A 187 -27.70 2.96 -13.55
C ASN A 187 -28.24 4.39 -13.51
N PRO A 188 -27.57 5.39 -14.09
CA PRO A 188 -28.07 6.77 -14.15
C PRO A 188 -29.16 6.99 -15.18
N THR A 189 -29.35 6.04 -16.12
CA THR A 189 -30.21 6.20 -17.28
C THR A 189 -31.70 6.15 -16.90
N ALA A 190 -32.55 6.63 -17.80
CA ALA A 190 -34.02 6.56 -17.64
C ALA A 190 -34.59 5.16 -17.97
N ARG A 191 -33.75 4.23 -18.44
CA ARG A 191 -34.17 2.87 -18.83
C ARG A 191 -33.60 1.84 -17.84
N THR A 192 -34.30 0.72 -17.69
CA THR A 192 -33.77 -0.46 -17.04
C THR A 192 -32.67 -1.09 -17.91
N VAL A 193 -31.55 -1.46 -17.33
CA VAL A 193 -30.44 -2.12 -18.02
C VAL A 193 -30.27 -3.56 -17.53
N GLN A 194 -29.94 -4.46 -18.43
CA GLN A 194 -29.62 -5.84 -18.12
C GLN A 194 -28.11 -6.04 -18.32
N LEU A 195 -27.46 -6.54 -17.27
CA LEU A 195 -26.02 -6.76 -17.24
C LEU A 195 -25.71 -8.22 -16.99
N ALA A 196 -24.78 -8.76 -17.77
CA ALA A 196 -24.19 -10.07 -17.53
C ALA A 196 -23.29 -10.02 -16.29
N VAL A 197 -23.34 -11.06 -15.47
CA VAL A 197 -22.52 -11.23 -14.27
C VAL A 197 -21.84 -12.58 -14.35
N GLU A 198 -20.55 -12.58 -14.63
CA GLU A 198 -19.81 -13.80 -14.92
C GLU A 198 -18.61 -13.97 -14.00
N ARG A 199 -18.37 -15.20 -13.55
CA ARG A 199 -17.12 -15.67 -12.97
C ARG A 199 -16.53 -16.73 -13.88
N ARG A 200 -15.29 -16.52 -14.33
CA ARG A 200 -14.62 -17.48 -15.24
C ARG A 200 -14.32 -18.81 -14.56
N GLY A 201 -14.08 -18.81 -13.24
CA GLY A 201 -13.92 -20.02 -12.44
C GLY A 201 -12.73 -20.89 -12.83
N ILE A 202 -12.95 -22.20 -13.04
CA ILE A 202 -11.92 -23.18 -13.39
C ILE A 202 -11.28 -22.80 -14.73
N ALA A 203 -9.95 -22.75 -14.77
CA ALA A 203 -9.16 -22.31 -15.92
C ALA A 203 -8.07 -23.34 -16.26
N GLY A 204 -8.45 -24.49 -16.83
CA GLY A 204 -7.50 -25.56 -17.20
C GLY A 204 -6.91 -26.26 -15.96
N TRP A 205 -7.74 -26.61 -15.00
CA TRP A 205 -7.35 -27.34 -13.79
C TRP A 205 -7.79 -28.80 -13.90
N ASP A 206 -6.93 -29.65 -14.43
CA ASP A 206 -7.27 -31.04 -14.81
C ASP A 206 -7.69 -31.92 -13.62
N SER A 207 -7.12 -31.69 -12.42
CA SER A 207 -7.46 -32.42 -11.20
C SER A 207 -8.70 -31.89 -10.49
N ALA A 208 -9.35 -30.83 -11.01
CA ALA A 208 -10.44 -30.16 -10.33
C ALA A 208 -11.73 -31.00 -10.38
N VAL A 209 -12.36 -31.15 -9.21
CA VAL A 209 -13.71 -31.70 -9.05
C VAL A 209 -14.61 -30.59 -8.51
N SER A 210 -15.71 -30.32 -9.23
CA SER A 210 -16.68 -29.30 -8.84
C SER A 210 -17.98 -29.95 -8.35
N THR A 211 -18.41 -29.54 -7.16
CA THR A 211 -19.68 -29.95 -6.54
C THR A 211 -20.53 -28.73 -6.18
N THR A 212 -21.83 -28.95 -5.97
CA THR A 212 -22.72 -27.88 -5.48
C THR A 212 -23.06 -28.13 -4.03
N LYS A 213 -22.78 -27.17 -3.17
CA LYS A 213 -23.08 -27.19 -1.74
C LYS A 213 -24.09 -26.10 -1.38
N VAL A 214 -24.92 -26.35 -0.38
CA VAL A 214 -25.75 -25.32 0.25
C VAL A 214 -25.01 -24.87 1.50
N VAL A 215 -24.60 -23.62 1.52
CA VAL A 215 -23.98 -23.01 2.70
C VAL A 215 -25.04 -22.14 3.38
N GLU A 216 -25.41 -22.55 4.58
CA GLU A 216 -26.35 -21.80 5.44
C GLU A 216 -25.66 -20.53 5.93
N SER A 217 -26.28 -19.40 5.70
CA SER A 217 -25.93 -18.09 6.26
C SER A 217 -27.21 -17.43 6.74
N GLY A 218 -27.17 -16.60 7.77
CA GLY A 218 -28.24 -16.07 8.64
C GLY A 218 -29.64 -15.76 8.07
N GLU A 219 -29.82 -15.69 6.76
CA GLU A 219 -31.13 -15.44 6.10
C GLU A 219 -31.55 -16.53 5.09
N GLY A 220 -30.99 -17.73 5.20
CA GLY A 220 -31.31 -18.85 4.31
C GLY A 220 -30.10 -19.39 3.55
N GLY A 221 -30.18 -20.68 3.15
CA GLY A 221 -29.09 -21.37 2.47
C GLY A 221 -28.84 -20.85 1.05
N ALA A 222 -27.65 -20.35 0.75
CA ALA A 222 -27.22 -20.00 -0.60
C ALA A 222 -26.47 -21.15 -1.27
N LYS A 223 -26.70 -21.35 -2.57
CA LYS A 223 -25.96 -22.35 -3.35
C LYS A 223 -24.55 -21.85 -3.66
N HIS A 224 -23.55 -22.67 -3.36
CA HIS A 224 -22.15 -22.43 -3.65
C HIS A 224 -21.59 -23.54 -4.55
N ALA A 225 -20.65 -23.17 -5.40
CA ALA A 225 -19.78 -24.13 -6.08
C ALA A 225 -18.59 -24.41 -5.14
N ALA A 226 -18.34 -25.68 -4.86
CA ALA A 226 -17.14 -26.14 -4.18
C ALA A 226 -16.26 -26.85 -5.21
N VAL A 227 -15.05 -26.36 -5.39
CA VAL A 227 -14.05 -26.89 -6.33
C VAL A 227 -12.86 -27.37 -5.53
N THR A 228 -12.46 -28.62 -5.69
CA THR A 228 -11.29 -29.20 -5.05
C THR A 228 -10.36 -29.79 -6.08
N GLY A 229 -9.06 -29.64 -5.89
CA GLY A 229 -8.05 -30.17 -6.82
C GLY A 229 -6.67 -30.12 -6.21
N THR A 230 -5.68 -30.59 -6.95
CA THR A 230 -4.27 -30.52 -6.61
C THR A 230 -3.55 -29.57 -7.53
N VAL A 231 -2.58 -28.83 -6.99
CA VAL A 231 -1.68 -27.94 -7.74
C VAL A 231 -0.23 -28.31 -7.46
N GLU A 232 0.64 -28.17 -8.45
CA GLU A 232 2.07 -28.43 -8.28
C GLU A 232 2.74 -27.28 -7.50
N ALA A 233 3.50 -27.64 -6.46
CA ALA A 233 4.26 -26.70 -5.61
C ALA A 233 5.74 -26.63 -5.95
N GLY A 234 6.17 -27.28 -7.04
CA GLY A 234 7.57 -27.41 -7.45
C GLY A 234 8.33 -28.52 -6.69
N GLY A 235 9.41 -29.00 -7.28
CA GLY A 235 10.24 -30.06 -6.70
C GLY A 235 9.52 -31.42 -6.55
N GLY A 236 8.48 -31.68 -7.36
CA GLY A 236 7.70 -32.91 -7.28
C GLY A 236 6.69 -32.98 -6.13
N ARG A 237 6.46 -31.85 -5.44
CA ARG A 237 5.45 -31.71 -4.39
C ARG A 237 4.15 -31.15 -4.91
N SER A 238 3.06 -31.50 -4.26
CA SER A 238 1.72 -31.00 -4.58
C SER A 238 1.05 -30.39 -3.34
N VAL A 239 0.01 -29.58 -3.57
CA VAL A 239 -0.85 -29.01 -2.54
C VAL A 239 -2.29 -29.30 -2.93
N VAL A 240 -3.07 -29.80 -1.98
CA VAL A 240 -4.52 -29.95 -2.13
C VAL A 240 -5.19 -28.62 -1.86
N VAL A 241 -6.03 -28.16 -2.78
CA VAL A 241 -6.71 -26.85 -2.65
C VAL A 241 -8.22 -27.05 -2.76
N ALA A 242 -8.97 -26.33 -1.94
CA ALA A 242 -10.42 -26.21 -2.03
C ALA A 242 -10.83 -24.74 -2.16
N ILE A 243 -11.76 -24.47 -3.06
CA ILE A 243 -12.32 -23.14 -3.31
C ILE A 243 -13.84 -23.23 -3.24
N VAL A 244 -14.46 -22.40 -2.42
CA VAL A 244 -15.91 -22.33 -2.27
C VAL A 244 -16.39 -20.93 -2.61
N SER A 245 -17.29 -20.81 -3.58
CA SER A 245 -17.78 -19.52 -4.05
C SER A 245 -19.26 -19.54 -4.36
N LYS A 246 -19.97 -18.45 -4.07
CA LYS A 246 -21.41 -18.31 -4.32
C LYS A 246 -21.73 -18.48 -5.81
N LYS A 247 -22.74 -19.29 -6.15
CA LYS A 247 -23.28 -19.35 -7.50
C LYS A 247 -23.96 -18.04 -7.86
N LEU A 248 -23.66 -17.53 -9.06
CA LEU A 248 -24.15 -16.25 -9.54
C LEU A 248 -25.42 -16.44 -10.40
N PRO A 249 -26.34 -15.46 -10.40
CA PRO A 249 -27.29 -15.34 -11.49
C PRO A 249 -26.51 -14.96 -12.77
N GLY A 250 -26.81 -15.55 -13.89
CA GLY A 250 -26.09 -15.23 -15.15
C GLY A 250 -26.26 -13.77 -15.60
N SER A 251 -27.32 -13.09 -15.15
CA SER A 251 -27.56 -11.67 -15.41
C SER A 251 -28.31 -11.01 -14.25
N VAL A 252 -28.19 -9.68 -14.17
CA VAL A 252 -28.90 -8.83 -13.22
C VAL A 252 -29.60 -7.68 -13.94
N GLU A 253 -30.80 -7.35 -13.46
CA GLU A 253 -31.57 -6.21 -13.94
C GLU A 253 -31.40 -5.03 -13.00
N VAL A 254 -30.93 -3.90 -13.51
CA VAL A 254 -30.79 -2.66 -12.74
C VAL A 254 -31.76 -1.62 -13.26
N ARG A 255 -32.74 -1.27 -12.43
CA ARG A 255 -33.79 -0.31 -12.77
C ARG A 255 -33.21 1.07 -13.07
N SER A 256 -33.99 1.89 -13.77
CA SER A 256 -33.63 3.29 -14.03
C SER A 256 -33.31 4.04 -12.74
N ARG A 257 -32.23 4.86 -12.74
CA ARG A 257 -31.81 5.71 -11.62
C ARG A 257 -31.69 4.96 -10.27
N SER A 258 -31.28 3.70 -10.32
CA SER A 258 -31.13 2.85 -9.13
C SER A 258 -29.77 2.19 -9.05
N SER A 259 -29.47 1.67 -7.85
CA SER A 259 -28.25 0.92 -7.58
C SER A 259 -28.56 -0.54 -7.30
N TYR A 260 -27.61 -1.40 -7.65
CA TYR A 260 -27.62 -2.81 -7.31
C TYR A 260 -26.27 -3.19 -6.68
N SER A 261 -26.28 -4.02 -5.64
CA SER A 261 -25.06 -4.45 -4.96
C SER A 261 -24.94 -5.97 -4.90
N LEU A 262 -23.74 -6.46 -5.14
CA LEU A 262 -23.37 -7.87 -5.00
C LEU A 262 -22.22 -7.96 -4.01
N HIS A 263 -22.46 -8.70 -2.93
CA HIS A 263 -21.45 -9.00 -1.92
C HIS A 263 -21.02 -10.46 -2.09
N LEU A 264 -19.74 -10.67 -2.38
CA LEU A 264 -19.20 -11.97 -2.74
C LEU A 264 -18.02 -12.32 -1.83
N VAL A 265 -18.06 -13.54 -1.31
CA VAL A 265 -16.95 -14.16 -0.59
C VAL A 265 -16.56 -15.43 -1.32
N THR A 266 -15.27 -15.56 -1.60
CA THR A 266 -14.66 -16.81 -2.06
C THR A 266 -13.79 -17.36 -0.91
N GLY A 267 -14.18 -18.52 -0.39
CA GLY A 267 -13.42 -19.24 0.63
C GLY A 267 -12.35 -20.09 -0.03
N VAL A 268 -11.12 -20.03 0.46
CA VAL A 268 -9.96 -20.79 -0.02
C VAL A 268 -9.32 -21.49 1.16
N ALA A 269 -9.06 -22.78 1.01
CA ALA A 269 -8.28 -23.57 1.95
C ALA A 269 -7.29 -24.44 1.19
N TYR A 270 -6.12 -24.70 1.76
CA TYR A 270 -5.13 -25.56 1.13
C TYR A 270 -4.24 -26.25 2.19
N SER A 271 -3.79 -27.45 1.81
CA SER A 271 -2.93 -28.28 2.65
C SER A 271 -1.49 -27.76 2.69
N GLU A 272 -0.69 -28.30 3.58
CA GLU A 272 0.76 -28.24 3.45
C GLU A 272 1.23 -28.93 2.18
N GLN A 273 2.48 -28.71 1.82
CA GLN A 273 3.07 -29.35 0.64
C GLN A 273 3.29 -30.84 0.90
N LEU A 274 2.72 -31.67 0.04
CA LEU A 274 2.75 -33.12 0.11
C LEU A 274 3.81 -33.68 -0.83
N ASP A 275 4.50 -34.72 -0.39
CA ASP A 275 5.35 -35.53 -1.27
C ASP A 275 4.50 -36.50 -2.11
N ARG A 276 5.02 -36.94 -3.26
CA ARG A 276 4.31 -37.85 -4.17
C ARG A 276 3.88 -39.14 -3.44
N GLY A 277 2.58 -39.45 -3.51
CA GLY A 277 1.99 -40.69 -2.98
C GLY A 277 1.36 -40.59 -1.60
N GLN A 278 1.27 -39.42 -1.01
CA GLN A 278 0.48 -39.20 0.21
C GLN A 278 -1.02 -39.14 -0.10
N MET A 279 -1.87 -39.53 0.88
CA MET A 279 -3.34 -39.66 0.72
C MET A 279 -4.00 -38.29 0.44
N GLU A 280 -4.19 -37.95 -0.83
CA GLU A 280 -4.82 -36.70 -1.27
C GLU A 280 -6.34 -36.68 -1.02
N ASP A 281 -7.03 -37.83 -1.09
CA ASP A 281 -8.49 -37.87 -1.04
C ASP A 281 -9.09 -37.50 0.33
N SER A 282 -8.46 -37.87 1.43
CA SER A 282 -8.90 -37.46 2.76
C SER A 282 -8.73 -35.96 2.98
N LEU A 283 -7.63 -35.38 2.48
CA LEU A 283 -7.32 -33.95 2.59
C LEU A 283 -8.27 -33.09 1.73
N ARG A 284 -8.76 -33.59 0.59
CA ARG A 284 -9.77 -32.88 -0.22
C ARG A 284 -11.02 -32.56 0.59
N GLY A 285 -11.53 -33.54 1.36
CA GLY A 285 -12.69 -33.34 2.22
C GLY A 285 -12.44 -32.36 3.36
N ASP A 286 -11.27 -32.37 3.93
CA ASP A 286 -10.93 -31.45 5.04
C ASP A 286 -10.72 -30.02 4.54
N MET A 287 -10.02 -29.82 3.42
CA MET A 287 -9.89 -28.50 2.78
C MET A 287 -11.24 -27.94 2.33
N GLU A 288 -12.14 -28.78 1.81
CA GLU A 288 -13.49 -28.35 1.46
C GLU A 288 -14.26 -27.87 2.69
N LYS A 289 -14.20 -28.60 3.82
CA LYS A 289 -14.84 -28.19 5.09
C LYS A 289 -14.28 -26.86 5.60
N GLU A 290 -12.95 -26.67 5.53
CA GLU A 290 -12.29 -25.44 5.96
C GLU A 290 -12.68 -24.25 5.08
N ALA A 291 -12.72 -24.41 3.75
CA ALA A 291 -13.17 -23.37 2.83
C ALA A 291 -14.65 -23.00 3.07
N ILE A 292 -15.52 -23.98 3.35
CA ILE A 292 -16.92 -23.74 3.74
C ILE A 292 -16.99 -22.98 5.08
N ALA A 293 -16.19 -23.38 6.06
CA ALA A 293 -16.15 -22.70 7.37
C ALA A 293 -15.72 -21.24 7.22
N THR A 294 -14.75 -20.95 6.35
CA THR A 294 -14.33 -19.59 6.01
C THR A 294 -15.47 -18.76 5.42
N VAL A 295 -16.23 -19.31 4.45
CA VAL A 295 -17.40 -18.63 3.88
C VAL A 295 -18.46 -18.38 4.94
N LYS A 296 -18.76 -19.37 5.81
CA LYS A 296 -19.71 -19.22 6.93
C LYS A 296 -19.29 -18.12 7.90
N ALA A 297 -18.03 -18.11 8.32
CA ALA A 297 -17.50 -17.10 9.23
C ALA A 297 -17.57 -15.68 8.62
N ALA A 298 -17.23 -15.55 7.34
CA ALA A 298 -17.30 -14.28 6.64
C ALA A 298 -18.74 -13.78 6.46
N THR A 299 -19.67 -14.66 6.06
CA THR A 299 -21.06 -14.30 5.84
C THR A 299 -21.88 -14.09 7.12
N ALA A 300 -21.36 -14.52 8.28
CA ALA A 300 -21.94 -14.20 9.60
C ALA A 300 -21.65 -12.75 10.02
N LEU A 301 -20.66 -12.11 9.43
CA LEU A 301 -20.34 -10.69 9.67
C LEU A 301 -21.14 -9.80 8.73
N SER A 302 -21.54 -8.61 9.22
CA SER A 302 -22.08 -7.61 8.31
C SER A 302 -21.00 -7.15 7.32
N TRP A 303 -21.41 -6.80 6.11
CA TRP A 303 -20.50 -6.34 5.08
C TRP A 303 -19.63 -5.16 5.53
N GLN A 304 -20.22 -4.22 6.25
CA GLN A 304 -19.49 -3.09 6.82
C GLN A 304 -18.42 -3.52 7.83
N HIS A 305 -18.69 -4.52 8.66
CA HIS A 305 -17.71 -5.08 9.58
C HIS A 305 -16.55 -5.77 8.86
N MET A 306 -16.82 -6.48 7.77
CA MET A 306 -15.78 -7.13 6.96
C MET A 306 -14.71 -6.13 6.49
N VAL A 307 -15.12 -5.07 5.80
CA VAL A 307 -14.18 -4.07 5.29
C VAL A 307 -13.53 -3.26 6.43
N THR A 308 -14.28 -2.97 7.50
CA THR A 308 -13.76 -2.20 8.65
C THR A 308 -12.67 -2.98 9.38
N ASN A 309 -12.91 -4.26 9.68
CA ASN A 309 -11.92 -5.12 10.35
C ASN A 309 -10.67 -5.31 9.50
N HIS A 310 -10.84 -5.56 8.20
CA HIS A 310 -9.73 -5.67 7.27
C HIS A 310 -8.87 -4.39 7.25
N SER A 311 -9.51 -3.25 7.02
CA SER A 311 -8.82 -1.96 6.91
C SER A 311 -8.21 -1.50 8.24
N ALA A 312 -8.80 -1.87 9.39
CA ALA A 312 -8.24 -1.54 10.70
C ALA A 312 -6.86 -2.19 10.91
N VAL A 313 -6.70 -3.45 10.51
CA VAL A 313 -5.41 -4.15 10.59
C VAL A 313 -4.37 -3.48 9.70
N TRP A 314 -4.72 -3.13 8.47
CA TRP A 314 -3.81 -2.41 7.58
C TRP A 314 -3.40 -1.05 8.15
N ARG A 315 -4.36 -0.24 8.61
CA ARG A 315 -4.07 1.07 9.22
C ARG A 315 -3.19 0.95 10.46
N LYS A 316 -3.39 -0.11 11.27
CA LYS A 316 -2.51 -0.42 12.41
C LYS A 316 -1.06 -0.62 11.95
N LEU A 317 -0.83 -1.41 10.90
CA LEU A 317 0.51 -1.62 10.33
C LEU A 317 1.16 -0.30 9.88
N TRP A 318 0.41 0.56 9.18
CA TRP A 318 0.89 1.85 8.68
C TRP A 318 1.07 2.94 9.76
N THR A 319 0.73 2.66 11.03
CA THR A 319 1.10 3.58 12.13
C THR A 319 2.62 3.67 12.29
N SER A 320 3.34 2.56 12.11
CA SER A 320 4.80 2.56 11.94
C SER A 320 5.15 2.91 10.49
N GLY A 321 6.34 3.45 10.25
CA GLY A 321 6.72 3.77 8.88
C GLY A 321 8.01 4.56 8.76
N PHE A 322 8.41 4.74 7.50
CA PHE A 322 9.58 5.51 7.12
C PHE A 322 9.20 6.53 6.06
N GLY A 323 9.61 7.77 6.25
CA GLY A 323 9.45 8.85 5.29
C GLY A 323 10.81 9.43 4.91
N ILE A 324 10.94 9.95 3.69
CA ILE A 324 12.14 10.60 3.20
C ILE A 324 11.75 11.72 2.24
N SER A 325 12.45 12.85 2.29
CA SER A 325 12.21 13.96 1.36
C SER A 325 12.44 13.53 -0.09
N TYR A 326 11.68 14.11 -1.01
CA TYR A 326 11.76 13.76 -2.43
C TYR A 326 13.12 14.14 -3.04
N SER A 327 13.66 13.29 -3.90
CA SER A 327 14.88 13.55 -4.67
C SER A 327 14.63 13.34 -6.16
N TYR A 328 15.08 14.29 -6.96
CA TYR A 328 15.04 14.23 -8.44
C TYR A 328 16.26 13.52 -9.04
N ALA A 329 17.21 13.07 -8.20
CA ALA A 329 18.38 12.35 -8.69
C ALA A 329 17.96 11.03 -9.36
N GLU A 330 18.64 10.68 -10.43
CA GLU A 330 18.38 9.43 -11.14
C GLU A 330 18.53 8.23 -10.20
N ASN A 331 17.57 7.31 -10.24
CA ASN A 331 17.50 6.11 -9.39
C ASN A 331 17.35 6.40 -7.87
N ALA A 332 17.02 7.62 -7.46
CA ALA A 332 16.71 7.91 -6.06
C ALA A 332 15.50 7.09 -5.59
N ILE A 333 15.61 6.51 -4.41
CA ILE A 333 14.49 5.83 -3.77
C ILE A 333 13.67 6.87 -3.02
N ASN A 334 12.43 7.09 -3.46
CA ASN A 334 11.48 8.04 -2.90
C ASN A 334 10.35 7.33 -2.15
N GLY A 335 9.52 8.10 -1.44
CA GLY A 335 8.48 7.59 -0.56
C GLY A 335 7.43 6.72 -1.26
N ASP A 336 7.05 7.06 -2.49
CA ASP A 336 6.15 6.28 -3.34
C ASP A 336 6.64 4.84 -3.53
N ARG A 337 7.91 4.69 -3.94
CA ARG A 337 8.53 3.38 -4.15
C ARG A 337 8.72 2.61 -2.85
N ILE A 338 9.06 3.30 -1.76
CA ILE A 338 9.20 2.71 -0.43
C ILE A 338 7.85 2.16 0.03
N ASN A 339 6.80 2.96 -0.02
CA ASN A 339 5.46 2.57 0.42
C ASN A 339 4.87 1.44 -0.43
N ALA A 340 5.03 1.50 -1.76
CA ALA A 340 4.64 0.40 -2.64
C ALA A 340 5.36 -0.89 -2.24
N THR A 341 6.68 -0.86 -2.06
CA THR A 341 7.47 -2.05 -1.68
C THR A 341 7.02 -2.60 -0.33
N ILE A 342 6.81 -1.75 0.68
CA ILE A 342 6.29 -2.15 2.00
C ILE A 342 4.92 -2.84 1.82
N TYR A 343 4.01 -2.26 1.04
CA TYR A 343 2.70 -2.83 0.79
C TYR A 343 2.78 -4.27 0.23
N TYR A 344 3.62 -4.50 -0.79
CA TYR A 344 3.73 -5.84 -1.37
C TYR A 344 4.39 -6.84 -0.42
N VAL A 345 5.40 -6.45 0.33
CA VAL A 345 6.03 -7.32 1.33
C VAL A 345 5.03 -7.69 2.43
N LEU A 346 4.24 -6.74 2.92
CA LEU A 346 3.19 -6.97 3.90
C LEU A 346 2.03 -7.80 3.33
N SER A 347 1.67 -7.64 2.05
CA SER A 347 0.65 -8.45 1.37
C SER A 347 1.02 -9.93 1.32
N HIS A 348 2.31 -10.27 1.36
CA HIS A 348 2.81 -11.65 1.41
C HIS A 348 3.10 -12.15 2.83
N SER A 349 2.91 -11.29 3.85
CA SER A 349 3.19 -11.59 5.26
C SER A 349 1.86 -11.79 6.02
N PRO A 350 1.68 -12.91 6.75
CA PRO A 350 0.45 -13.17 7.49
C PRO A 350 0.32 -12.25 8.70
N THR A 351 -0.90 -11.91 9.09
CA THR A 351 -1.21 -11.13 10.29
C THR A 351 -1.46 -12.06 11.47
N LEU A 352 -0.40 -12.50 12.14
CA LEU A 352 -0.49 -13.50 13.19
C LEU A 352 -1.04 -12.94 14.50
N LEU A 353 -0.72 -11.71 14.84
CA LEU A 353 -1.17 -11.08 16.11
C LEU A 353 -2.67 -10.79 16.14
N ASP A 354 -3.27 -10.51 14.98
CA ASP A 354 -4.70 -10.19 14.84
C ASP A 354 -5.53 -11.40 14.34
N SER A 355 -4.90 -12.57 14.11
CA SER A 355 -5.57 -13.78 13.66
C SER A 355 -6.30 -14.49 14.81
N ALA A 356 -7.55 -14.88 14.57
CA ALA A 356 -8.31 -15.70 15.50
C ALA A 356 -7.71 -17.12 15.71
N HIS A 357 -6.91 -17.60 14.76
CA HIS A 357 -6.27 -18.92 14.80
C HIS A 357 -4.99 -18.95 15.64
N THR A 358 -4.43 -17.79 16.00
CA THR A 358 -3.23 -17.71 16.85
C THR A 358 -3.61 -17.85 18.32
N SER A 359 -3.03 -18.84 19.02
CA SER A 359 -3.26 -19.04 20.45
C SER A 359 -2.75 -17.86 21.29
N ALA A 360 -3.29 -17.69 22.50
CA ALA A 360 -2.87 -16.61 23.39
C ALA A 360 -1.38 -16.70 23.75
N SER A 361 -0.84 -17.92 23.98
CA SER A 361 0.57 -18.15 24.26
C SER A 361 1.47 -17.79 23.07
N ALA A 362 1.10 -18.23 21.86
CA ALA A 362 1.84 -17.89 20.64
C ALA A 362 1.79 -16.37 20.38
N ARG A 363 0.66 -15.72 20.61
CA ARG A 363 0.54 -14.26 20.49
C ARG A 363 1.43 -13.51 21.46
N ALA A 364 1.52 -13.98 22.72
CA ALA A 364 2.41 -13.39 23.72
C ALA A 364 3.89 -13.52 23.32
N GLU A 365 4.30 -14.71 22.84
CA GLU A 365 5.65 -14.93 22.31
C GLU A 365 5.97 -14.01 21.13
N LEU A 366 5.09 -13.95 20.13
CA LEU A 366 5.27 -13.12 18.95
C LEU A 366 5.33 -11.62 19.31
N SER A 367 4.50 -11.18 20.27
CA SER A 367 4.54 -9.79 20.78
C SER A 367 5.87 -9.48 21.48
N GLY A 368 6.46 -10.48 22.18
CA GLY A 368 7.76 -10.33 22.81
C GLY A 368 8.88 -10.00 21.81
N TYR A 369 8.82 -10.58 20.60
CA TYR A 369 9.79 -10.26 19.54
C TYR A 369 9.71 -8.80 19.06
N LEU A 370 8.56 -8.14 19.19
CA LEU A 370 8.41 -6.74 18.78
C LEU A 370 9.01 -5.75 19.79
N SER A 371 9.13 -6.15 21.06
CA SER A 371 9.54 -5.23 22.13
C SER A 371 11.03 -4.89 22.10
N TYR A 372 11.85 -5.86 21.76
CA TYR A 372 13.31 -5.72 21.63
C TYR A 372 13.86 -6.90 20.81
N THR A 373 14.57 -6.60 19.73
CA THR A 373 15.14 -7.64 18.87
C THR A 373 16.64 -7.41 18.70
N GLU A 374 17.42 -8.07 19.54
CA GLU A 374 18.88 -8.02 19.53
C GLU A 374 19.44 -8.37 18.15
N GLY A 375 20.32 -7.50 17.63
CA GLY A 375 21.03 -7.73 16.38
C GLY A 375 20.22 -7.59 15.09
N CYS A 376 18.95 -7.27 15.12
CA CYS A 376 18.23 -6.85 13.93
C CYS A 376 18.45 -5.34 13.74
N TYR A 377 18.98 -4.90 12.73
CA TYR A 377 19.43 -5.25 11.39
C TYR A 377 20.94 -4.97 11.29
N SER A 378 21.77 -5.94 10.94
CA SER A 378 23.24 -5.78 10.94
C SER A 378 23.86 -5.69 9.54
N GLY A 379 23.06 -5.42 8.53
CA GLY A 379 23.50 -5.31 7.14
C GLY A 379 23.70 -3.87 6.65
N ILE A 380 24.00 -3.76 5.37
CA ILE A 380 23.98 -2.47 4.65
C ILE A 380 22.55 -1.96 4.63
N ARG A 381 22.35 -0.66 4.87
CA ARG A 381 21.02 -0.03 4.82
C ARG A 381 20.28 -0.41 3.55
N THR A 382 19.00 -0.79 3.70
CA THR A 382 18.20 -1.29 2.57
C THR A 382 17.95 -0.21 1.51
N LEU A 383 17.96 1.08 1.87
CA LEU A 383 17.93 2.18 0.89
C LEU A 383 19.06 2.13 -0.15
N GLN A 384 20.21 1.57 0.21
CA GLN A 384 21.38 1.45 -0.67
C GLN A 384 21.44 0.12 -1.42
N ALA A 385 20.63 -0.86 -1.05
CA ALA A 385 20.63 -2.20 -1.60
C ALA A 385 19.80 -2.29 -2.90
N ARG A 386 20.41 -1.98 -4.04
CA ARG A 386 19.73 -1.85 -5.35
C ARG A 386 18.82 -3.01 -5.71
N ASN A 387 19.18 -4.25 -5.39
CA ASN A 387 18.40 -5.44 -5.73
C ASN A 387 17.04 -5.53 -4.99
N LEU A 388 16.85 -4.74 -3.93
CA LEU A 388 15.58 -4.67 -3.19
C LEU A 388 14.55 -3.74 -3.85
N TRP A 389 14.95 -3.00 -4.90
CA TRP A 389 14.18 -1.91 -5.51
C TRP A 389 13.92 -2.14 -7.00
N THR A 390 13.66 -3.37 -7.42
CA THR A 390 13.29 -3.67 -8.81
C THR A 390 11.82 -3.29 -9.08
N PRO A 391 11.41 -3.10 -10.36
CA PRO A 391 10.04 -2.73 -10.70
C PRO A 391 8.99 -3.72 -10.20
N LEU A 392 7.84 -3.19 -9.75
CA LEU A 392 6.69 -3.94 -9.21
C LEU A 392 5.54 -4.02 -10.23
N THR A 393 5.85 -4.16 -11.51
CA THR A 393 4.89 -4.09 -12.61
C THR A 393 4.37 -5.45 -13.07
N SER A 394 4.84 -6.53 -12.48
CA SER A 394 4.43 -7.90 -12.80
C SER A 394 4.45 -8.80 -11.58
N LEU A 395 3.65 -9.87 -11.56
CA LEU A 395 3.64 -10.86 -10.47
C LEU A 395 5.03 -11.43 -10.17
N ASN A 396 5.79 -11.79 -11.22
CA ASN A 396 7.15 -12.30 -11.05
C ASN A 396 8.10 -11.24 -10.43
N GLY A 397 7.95 -9.98 -10.81
CA GLY A 397 8.69 -8.86 -10.21
C GLY A 397 8.37 -8.71 -8.73
N VAL A 398 7.08 -8.74 -8.37
CA VAL A 398 6.60 -8.69 -6.99
C VAL A 398 7.16 -9.87 -6.17
N ASP A 399 7.03 -11.11 -6.66
CA ASP A 399 7.54 -12.30 -5.98
C ASP A 399 9.06 -12.23 -5.75
N THR A 400 9.79 -11.74 -6.73
CA THR A 400 11.25 -11.56 -6.64
C THR A 400 11.60 -10.53 -5.57
N VAL A 401 10.99 -9.34 -5.59
CA VAL A 401 11.23 -8.27 -4.60
C VAL A 401 10.89 -8.75 -3.20
N VAL A 402 9.70 -9.35 -3.01
CA VAL A 402 9.26 -9.85 -1.70
C VAL A 402 10.21 -10.93 -1.18
N SER A 403 10.61 -11.87 -2.04
CA SER A 403 11.54 -12.94 -1.65
C SER A 403 12.88 -12.37 -1.21
N TYR A 404 13.42 -11.39 -1.94
CA TYR A 404 14.69 -10.74 -1.59
C TYR A 404 14.58 -9.93 -0.30
N TRP A 405 13.49 -9.19 -0.09
CA TRP A 405 13.28 -8.46 1.16
C TRP A 405 13.23 -9.37 2.37
N LEU A 406 12.37 -10.39 2.36
CA LEU A 406 12.22 -11.30 3.49
C LEU A 406 13.51 -12.09 3.75
N LEU A 407 14.19 -12.56 2.68
CA LEU A 407 15.49 -13.22 2.82
C LEU A 407 16.56 -12.29 3.40
N ASN A 408 16.62 -11.05 2.92
CA ASN A 408 17.58 -10.05 3.41
C ASN A 408 17.37 -9.75 4.89
N LEU A 409 16.12 -9.55 5.33
CA LEU A 409 15.80 -9.33 6.74
C LEU A 409 16.20 -10.53 7.61
N GLU A 410 15.85 -11.76 7.19
CA GLU A 410 16.22 -12.99 7.92
C GLU A 410 17.74 -13.14 8.04
N LYS A 411 18.48 -12.91 6.97
CA LYS A 411 19.94 -13.07 6.94
C LYS A 411 20.69 -12.00 7.73
N ASN A 412 20.07 -10.86 7.96
CA ASN A 412 20.63 -9.75 8.72
C ASN A 412 20.09 -9.67 10.16
N GLY A 413 19.70 -10.80 10.74
CA GLY A 413 19.37 -10.92 12.16
C GLY A 413 17.91 -10.70 12.54
N CYS A 414 17.02 -10.35 11.57
CA CYS A 414 15.62 -10.06 11.86
C CYS A 414 14.69 -11.29 11.79
N HIS A 415 15.21 -12.50 11.87
CA HIS A 415 14.41 -13.73 11.71
C HIS A 415 13.24 -13.86 12.71
N ASN A 416 13.40 -13.38 13.94
CA ASN A 416 12.33 -13.40 14.95
C ASN A 416 11.21 -12.40 14.60
N LEU A 417 11.56 -11.21 14.10
CA LEU A 417 10.57 -10.27 13.60
C LEU A 417 9.82 -10.82 12.38
N VAL A 418 10.51 -11.46 11.44
CA VAL A 418 9.85 -12.09 10.29
C VAL A 418 8.89 -13.19 10.72
N LYS A 419 9.23 -13.98 11.78
CA LYS A 419 8.31 -14.97 12.38
C LYS A 419 7.05 -14.33 12.99
N ALA A 420 7.12 -13.10 13.48
CA ALA A 420 5.97 -12.40 14.03
C ALA A 420 4.96 -11.94 12.95
N GLY A 421 5.22 -12.25 11.68
CA GLY A 421 4.34 -11.90 10.57
C GLY A 421 4.41 -10.43 10.19
N ALA A 422 3.28 -9.87 9.73
CA ALA A 422 3.25 -8.54 9.13
C ALA A 422 3.71 -7.42 10.09
N ASP A 423 3.34 -7.48 11.37
CA ASP A 423 3.78 -6.50 12.38
C ASP A 423 5.30 -6.52 12.54
N GLY A 424 5.89 -7.71 12.65
CA GLY A 424 7.34 -7.84 12.77
C GLY A 424 8.08 -7.51 11.47
N VAL A 425 7.54 -7.88 10.31
CA VAL A 425 8.11 -7.50 9.01
C VAL A 425 8.12 -5.98 8.84
N MET A 426 7.04 -5.30 9.22
CA MET A 426 6.99 -3.83 9.20
C MET A 426 8.08 -3.21 10.08
N GLN A 427 8.21 -3.69 11.33
CA GLN A 427 9.26 -3.25 12.24
C GLN A 427 10.66 -3.48 11.66
N ALA A 428 10.93 -4.66 11.10
CA ALA A 428 12.22 -5.01 10.52
C ALA A 428 12.57 -4.13 9.29
N MET A 429 11.59 -3.86 8.43
CA MET A 429 11.76 -2.96 7.30
C MET A 429 12.07 -1.53 7.77
N VAL A 430 11.30 -1.02 8.74
CA VAL A 430 11.49 0.32 9.30
C VAL A 430 12.87 0.47 9.95
N LEU A 431 13.37 -0.55 10.66
CA LEU A 431 14.73 -0.55 11.21
C LEU A 431 15.80 -0.54 10.10
N SER A 432 15.62 -1.35 9.07
CA SER A 432 16.62 -1.56 8.02
C SER A 432 16.81 -0.36 7.08
N LEU A 433 15.78 0.47 6.90
CA LEU A 433 15.82 1.61 5.97
C LEU A 433 16.84 2.69 6.40
N PRO A 434 16.80 3.23 7.62
CA PRO A 434 17.77 4.22 8.09
C PRO A 434 19.04 3.61 8.67
N GLY A 435 19.08 2.32 8.98
CA GLY A 435 20.19 1.66 9.66
C GLY A 435 20.06 1.68 11.19
N LEU A 436 18.83 1.57 11.70
CA LEU A 436 18.57 1.36 13.11
C LEU A 436 18.84 -0.10 13.52
N LYS A 437 19.40 -0.29 14.70
CA LYS A 437 19.76 -1.60 15.22
C LYS A 437 19.62 -1.65 16.73
N PHE A 438 19.05 -2.72 17.26
CA PHE A 438 19.13 -3.04 18.69
C PHE A 438 20.41 -3.84 18.96
N SER A 439 21.21 -3.37 19.91
CA SER A 439 22.50 -3.99 20.29
C SER A 439 22.84 -3.62 21.73
N ASN A 440 23.32 -4.60 22.53
CA ASN A 440 23.80 -4.35 23.89
C ASN A 440 22.84 -3.49 24.75
N HIS A 441 21.57 -3.84 24.81
CA HIS A 441 20.53 -3.14 25.60
C HIS A 441 20.21 -1.71 25.16
N HIS A 442 20.58 -1.28 23.97
CA HIS A 442 20.19 0.02 23.42
C HIS A 442 19.77 -0.08 21.94
N LEU A 443 19.06 0.95 21.47
CA LEU A 443 18.82 1.20 20.05
C LEU A 443 19.88 2.17 19.56
N GLU A 444 20.54 1.86 18.45
CA GLU A 444 21.53 2.72 17.80
C GLU A 444 21.12 3.08 16.37
N LEU A 445 21.47 4.29 15.94
CA LEU A 445 21.37 4.72 14.54
C LEU A 445 22.75 4.68 13.89
N ASN A 446 22.96 3.63 13.09
CA ASN A 446 24.25 3.29 12.49
C ASN A 446 24.33 3.83 11.05
N VAL A 447 24.48 5.13 10.92
CA VAL A 447 24.61 5.80 9.63
C VAL A 447 25.80 6.75 9.65
N HIS A 448 26.55 6.78 8.56
CA HIS A 448 27.63 7.76 8.46
C HIS A 448 27.06 9.17 8.28
N PRO A 449 27.50 10.20 9.04
CA PRO A 449 26.98 11.57 8.95
C PRO A 449 26.93 12.14 7.52
N ARG A 450 27.91 11.84 6.69
CA ARG A 450 27.97 12.28 5.29
C ARG A 450 26.88 11.69 4.37
N GLU A 451 26.14 10.68 4.83
CA GLU A 451 25.04 10.08 4.08
C GLU A 451 23.68 10.69 4.41
N LEU A 452 23.63 11.59 5.41
CA LEU A 452 22.44 12.31 5.83
C LEU A 452 22.29 13.63 5.06
N HIS A 453 21.95 13.53 3.78
CA HIS A 453 21.76 14.65 2.87
C HIS A 453 20.29 14.85 2.46
N ARG A 454 19.37 14.12 3.10
CA ARG A 454 17.92 14.20 2.90
C ARG A 454 17.22 14.14 4.25
N ASP A 455 16.13 14.88 4.37
CA ASP A 455 15.25 14.73 5.53
C ASP A 455 14.64 13.34 5.53
N LEU A 456 14.60 12.72 6.70
CA LEU A 456 13.96 11.44 6.90
C LEU A 456 13.21 11.40 8.23
N THR A 457 12.18 10.56 8.28
CA THR A 457 11.38 10.31 9.48
C THR A 457 11.18 8.83 9.68
N VAL A 458 11.35 8.38 10.91
CA VAL A 458 11.05 7.01 11.35
C VAL A 458 9.96 7.12 12.40
N ARG A 459 8.83 6.51 12.14
CA ARG A 459 7.67 6.58 13.04
C ARG A 459 7.48 5.27 13.78
N ARG A 460 7.25 5.37 15.09
CA ARG A 460 6.78 4.31 15.97
C ARG A 460 7.64 3.05 15.92
N VAL A 461 8.95 3.19 16.14
CA VAL A 461 9.83 2.06 16.42
C VAL A 461 9.48 1.54 17.82
N ASN A 462 9.06 0.28 17.90
CA ASN A 462 8.74 -0.34 19.19
C ASN A 462 10.02 -0.56 20.00
N TYR A 463 9.97 -0.20 21.28
CA TYR A 463 11.02 -0.47 22.25
C TYR A 463 10.39 -0.70 23.63
N GLY A 464 10.55 -1.89 24.20
CA GLY A 464 9.83 -2.27 25.42
C GLY A 464 8.35 -2.64 25.16
N ASN A 465 7.52 -2.66 26.19
CA ASN A 465 6.16 -3.20 26.08
C ASN A 465 5.20 -2.19 25.51
N GLU A 466 5.28 -1.04 25.31
CA GLU A 466 4.33 -0.09 24.73
C GLU A 466 5.02 1.21 24.25
N THR A 467 6.34 1.28 24.35
CA THR A 467 7.08 2.47 23.95
C THR A 467 7.25 2.53 22.45
N HIS A 468 6.98 3.70 21.91
CA HIS A 468 7.19 3.98 20.49
C HIS A 468 8.11 5.20 20.37
N ILE A 469 9.26 4.98 19.72
CA ILE A 469 10.24 6.02 19.44
C ILE A 469 9.98 6.59 18.06
N ASN A 470 9.91 7.91 17.96
CA ASN A 470 9.91 8.65 16.71
C ASN A 470 11.25 9.34 16.53
N ILE A 471 11.84 9.22 15.36
CA ILE A 471 13.13 9.82 15.00
C ILE A 471 12.93 10.60 13.72
N SER A 472 13.34 11.88 13.69
CA SER A 472 13.45 12.62 12.44
C SER A 472 14.84 13.22 12.31
N VAL A 473 15.32 13.27 11.08
CA VAL A 473 16.57 13.92 10.70
C VAL A 473 16.21 15.04 9.74
N HIS A 474 16.65 16.24 10.01
CA HIS A 474 16.45 17.39 9.15
C HIS A 474 17.79 17.98 8.74
N VAL A 475 17.94 18.30 7.45
CA VAL A 475 19.06 19.05 6.92
C VAL A 475 18.77 20.52 7.12
N MET A 476 19.56 21.17 7.98
CA MET A 476 19.37 22.57 8.37
C MET A 476 19.90 23.51 7.29
N GLU A 477 19.66 24.82 7.44
CA GLU A 477 20.07 25.85 6.47
C GLU A 477 21.60 25.91 6.25
N ASP A 478 22.39 25.49 7.24
CA ASP A 478 23.86 25.39 7.16
C ASP A 478 24.35 24.08 6.50
N ASN A 479 23.42 23.29 5.90
CA ASN A 479 23.66 21.96 5.34
C ASN A 479 24.16 20.91 6.34
N LYS A 480 23.99 21.13 7.64
CA LYS A 480 24.24 20.12 8.68
C LYS A 480 22.94 19.42 9.05
N ALA A 481 23.03 18.13 9.26
CA ALA A 481 21.89 17.37 9.74
C ALA A 481 21.73 17.53 11.26
N ALA A 482 20.49 17.61 11.74
CA ALA A 482 20.13 17.52 13.15
C ALA A 482 19.08 16.42 13.34
N MET A 483 19.15 15.71 14.45
CA MET A 483 18.21 14.66 14.82
C MET A 483 17.22 15.17 15.85
N PHE A 484 15.98 14.73 15.77
CA PHE A 484 14.92 15.04 16.72
C PHE A 484 14.24 13.74 17.15
N LEU A 485 14.16 13.51 18.45
CA LEU A 485 13.59 12.31 19.04
C LEU A 485 12.43 12.63 19.95
N SER A 486 11.37 11.84 19.87
CA SER A 486 10.23 11.90 20.79
C SER A 486 9.63 10.52 21.06
N LEU A 487 8.85 10.41 22.14
CA LEU A 487 8.11 9.20 22.50
C LEU A 487 6.61 9.50 22.43
N ASP A 488 5.84 8.77 21.60
CA ASP A 488 4.38 8.91 21.57
C ASP A 488 3.68 8.05 22.65
N LYS A 489 4.33 6.95 23.05
CA LYS A 489 3.98 6.13 24.23
C LYS A 489 5.26 5.71 24.95
N ARG A 490 5.17 5.53 26.26
CA ARG A 490 6.28 5.03 27.08
C ARG A 490 5.77 4.19 28.25
N ASP A 491 6.42 3.10 28.50
CA ASP A 491 6.22 2.23 29.68
C ASP A 491 7.14 2.61 30.85
N ARG A 492 8.26 3.27 30.56
CA ARG A 492 9.29 3.71 31.51
C ARG A 492 10.02 4.95 30.97
N ASP A 493 11.04 5.40 31.68
CA ASP A 493 11.92 6.48 31.22
C ASP A 493 12.91 5.94 30.19
N TYR A 494 13.16 6.74 29.16
CA TYR A 494 14.16 6.50 28.12
C TYR A 494 15.08 7.70 28.00
N TYR A 495 16.33 7.41 27.70
CA TYR A 495 17.41 8.38 27.56
C TYR A 495 18.07 8.23 26.22
N ALA A 496 18.55 9.33 25.65
CA ALA A 496 19.29 9.32 24.40
C ALA A 496 20.57 10.15 24.51
N CYS A 497 21.59 9.78 23.78
CA CYS A 497 22.79 10.57 23.57
C CYS A 497 23.22 10.52 22.10
N ASP A 498 24.07 11.48 21.71
CA ASP A 498 24.67 11.61 20.39
C ASP A 498 25.80 10.60 20.13
N ALA A 499 26.57 10.81 19.07
CA ALA A 499 27.69 9.96 18.70
C ALA A 499 28.71 9.83 19.85
N GLY A 500 28.98 8.58 20.23
CA GLY A 500 29.88 8.27 21.33
C GLY A 500 29.45 8.79 22.70
N CYS A 501 28.22 9.23 22.86
CA CYS A 501 27.71 9.90 24.07
C CYS A 501 28.63 11.06 24.53
N LEU A 502 29.13 11.85 23.58
CA LEU A 502 30.01 13.00 23.88
C LEU A 502 29.27 14.05 24.68
N ASP A 503 28.02 14.35 24.34
CA ASP A 503 27.16 15.22 25.13
C ASP A 503 26.44 14.43 26.25
N PRO A 504 26.00 15.12 27.33
CA PRO A 504 25.25 14.47 28.40
C PRO A 504 23.96 13.81 27.87
N PRO A 505 23.58 12.64 28.42
CA PRO A 505 22.31 12.00 28.08
C PRO A 505 21.10 12.88 28.36
N VAL A 506 20.13 12.86 27.45
CA VAL A 506 18.87 13.61 27.56
C VAL A 506 17.73 12.61 27.81
N LYS A 507 16.89 12.90 28.82
CA LYS A 507 15.65 12.15 29.05
C LYS A 507 14.63 12.49 27.99
N LEU A 508 14.11 11.46 27.29
CA LEU A 508 13.13 11.63 26.23
C LEU A 508 11.71 11.83 26.77
N GLY A 509 10.93 12.62 26.05
CA GLY A 509 9.53 12.92 26.33
C GLY A 509 8.66 12.91 25.08
N PRO A 510 7.39 13.37 25.18
CA PRO A 510 6.51 13.50 24.01
C PRO A 510 6.95 14.62 23.07
N ASP A 511 7.61 15.67 23.61
CA ASP A 511 8.14 16.76 22.80
C ASP A 511 9.48 16.36 22.17
N PRO A 512 9.75 16.74 20.91
CA PRO A 512 10.98 16.41 20.23
C PRO A 512 12.21 17.04 20.91
N SER A 513 13.17 16.21 21.31
CA SER A 513 14.48 16.63 21.79
C SER A 513 15.48 16.64 20.64
N GLN A 514 16.24 17.72 20.49
CA GLN A 514 17.23 17.86 19.41
C GLN A 514 18.58 17.28 19.83
N PHE A 515 19.22 16.57 18.89
CA PHE A 515 20.58 16.03 19.03
C PHE A 515 21.43 16.45 17.81
N PRO A 516 22.69 16.84 18.02
CA PRO A 516 23.60 17.11 16.90
C PRO A 516 24.01 15.82 16.21
N VAL A 517 24.25 15.90 14.90
CA VAL A 517 24.89 14.82 14.13
C VAL A 517 26.38 15.08 14.13
N LYS A 518 27.15 14.26 14.86
CA LYS A 518 28.61 14.38 14.99
C LYS A 518 29.30 13.26 14.23
N LEU A 519 30.40 13.60 13.56
CA LEU A 519 31.35 12.63 13.04
C LEU A 519 32.41 12.37 14.10
N THR A 520 32.66 11.11 14.40
CA THR A 520 33.65 10.68 15.39
C THR A 520 34.79 9.89 14.77
N GLU A 521 35.93 9.87 15.43
CA GLU A 521 37.06 9.01 15.11
C GLU A 521 37.46 8.21 16.36
N PRO A 522 37.39 6.88 16.35
CA PRO A 522 36.77 6.02 15.31
C PRO A 522 35.28 6.33 15.06
N VAL A 523 34.78 5.98 13.86
CA VAL A 523 33.37 6.19 13.51
C VAL A 523 32.47 5.33 14.39
N THR A 524 31.46 5.93 15.00
CA THR A 524 30.45 5.26 15.84
C THR A 524 29.05 5.47 15.29
N ALA A 525 28.04 4.81 15.89
CA ALA A 525 26.65 5.20 15.70
C ALA A 525 26.47 6.68 16.10
N ILE A 526 25.58 7.39 15.40
CA ILE A 526 25.33 8.82 15.63
C ILE A 526 24.32 9.09 16.73
N LEU A 527 23.64 8.04 17.21
CA LEU A 527 22.59 8.11 18.22
C LEU A 527 22.53 6.81 18.98
N TYR A 528 22.33 6.90 20.29
CA TYR A 528 22.06 5.79 21.19
C TYR A 528 20.81 6.09 22.01
N VAL A 529 19.92 5.11 22.19
CA VAL A 529 18.70 5.23 23.00
C VAL A 529 18.55 4.00 23.89
N THR A 530 18.36 4.19 25.18
CA THR A 530 18.15 3.10 26.15
C THR A 530 17.19 3.51 27.27
N ALA A 531 16.56 2.51 27.92
CA ALA A 531 15.80 2.70 29.15
C ALA A 531 16.68 2.66 30.41
N ASP A 532 17.94 2.27 30.26
CA ASP A 532 18.90 2.15 31.37
C ASP A 532 19.84 3.35 31.39
N HIS A 533 19.68 4.20 32.42
CA HIS A 533 20.50 5.40 32.59
C HIS A 533 21.97 5.05 32.94
N GLU A 534 22.20 3.97 33.69
CA GLU A 534 23.58 3.55 34.03
C GLU A 534 24.30 3.08 32.79
N HIS A 535 23.62 2.25 31.97
CA HIS A 535 24.15 1.82 30.68
C HIS A 535 24.54 3.00 29.77
N MET A 536 23.78 4.09 29.80
CA MET A 536 24.12 5.30 29.04
C MET A 536 25.43 5.94 29.52
N ASN A 537 25.68 5.94 30.83
CA ASN A 537 26.95 6.39 31.39
C ASN A 537 28.10 5.44 31.03
N ASP A 538 27.84 4.12 31.04
CA ASP A 538 28.84 3.13 30.65
C ASP A 538 29.25 3.29 29.19
N LEU A 539 28.31 3.59 28.30
CA LEU A 539 28.60 3.89 26.88
C LEU A 539 29.60 5.03 26.75
N LYS A 540 29.39 6.12 27.50
CA LYS A 540 30.31 7.28 27.53
C LYS A 540 31.73 6.89 27.95
N HIS A 541 31.85 5.97 28.91
CA HIS A 541 33.15 5.51 29.41
C HIS A 541 33.77 4.40 28.57
N THR A 542 32.98 3.68 27.80
CA THR A 542 33.44 2.56 26.98
C THR A 542 33.78 2.98 25.56
N ILE A 543 33.05 3.95 25.00
CA ILE A 543 33.27 4.45 23.65
C ILE A 543 34.31 5.57 23.69
N HIS A 544 35.58 5.24 23.43
CA HIS A 544 36.66 6.22 23.40
C HIS A 544 36.80 6.83 22.00
N VAL A 545 36.16 7.94 21.76
CA VAL A 545 36.17 8.66 20.47
C VAL A 545 36.36 10.16 20.66
N VAL A 546 36.80 10.80 19.60
CA VAL A 546 36.88 12.26 19.52
C VAL A 546 35.99 12.75 18.37
N GLU A 547 35.41 13.93 18.55
CA GLU A 547 34.66 14.60 17.48
C GLU A 547 35.62 15.11 16.40
N VAL A 548 35.34 14.76 15.16
CA VAL A 548 36.05 15.32 14.01
C VAL A 548 35.38 16.65 13.65
N ARG A 549 36.04 17.76 13.94
CA ARG A 549 35.60 19.10 13.51
C ARG A 549 35.87 19.26 12.03
N THR A 550 34.80 19.34 11.21
CA THR A 550 34.86 19.60 9.77
C THR A 550 34.69 21.07 9.46
#